data_b4b261fd39900e270dd0fa9276afca73
#
_entry.id   b4b261fd39900e270dd0fa9276afca73
#
_cell.length_a   1.000
_cell.length_b   1.000
_cell.length_c   1.000
_cell.angle_alpha   90.00
_cell.angle_beta   90.00
_cell.angle_gamma   90.00
#
_symmetry.space_group_name_H-M   'P 1'
#
loop_
_entity.id
_entity.type
_entity.pdbx_description
1 polymer ?
#
loop_
_entity_poly.entity_id
_entity_poly.type
_entity_poly.pdbx_seq_one_letter_code
_entity_poly.pdbx_strand_id
1 'polypeptide(L)'
;MNKPDAQRPRPELPRRILLVLAALLVSLGVLELGLRTWFWGYLFTWPNFVLDARTVLTEGDAGRYVHDDRLGYVPRAGYAAPGLTIEADGRRSTGAQTPGAPILAVGDSFTFGAEVNDPQTWPAQLQKITGRQVLNGGVNGYGFDQIVLRAEALAPIYKPAAIVVAFIADDIRRTEMRRLWGADKPYFDLDKNGLVPRNVPVPPRADPRTTLTFWQRTFGYSLLVDFVLRQLDQLNEWYGDHLRVHPEGTGERIACLLTGRLAELQRSSGARVLMVAEYDPVVWDHPKFAAEQRRMTEGLLACARAHGLAAIDSFDALTAHSAKEGGKPRDLYVRWHMNDAGNRLIAGLVAKALALKAD
;
A
#
# COMPACT_ATOMS: atom_id res chain seq x y z
N MET A 1 22.25 84.68 7.74
CA MET A 1 21.59 83.97 6.64
C MET A 1 21.71 82.46 6.89
N ASN A 2 20.70 81.82 7.51
CA ASN A 2 20.64 80.38 7.74
C ASN A 2 20.12 79.70 6.46
N LYS A 3 20.91 78.79 5.86
CA LYS A 3 20.43 77.91 4.78
C LYS A 3 19.42 76.90 5.36
N PRO A 4 18.29 76.66 4.69
CA PRO A 4 17.38 75.61 5.14
C PRO A 4 18.01 74.25 4.93
N ASP A 5 17.89 73.42 5.97
CA ASP A 5 18.34 72.02 6.01
C ASP A 5 17.55 71.20 4.93
N ALA A 6 18.25 70.73 3.92
CA ALA A 6 17.67 69.88 2.90
C ALA A 6 17.28 68.53 3.50
N GLN A 7 16.02 68.35 3.74
CA GLN A 7 15.46 67.05 4.18
C GLN A 7 15.84 65.96 3.17
N ARG A 8 16.72 65.06 3.59
CA ARG A 8 17.05 63.84 2.81
C ARG A 8 15.77 63.03 2.60
N PRO A 9 15.44 62.65 1.37
CA PRO A 9 14.27 61.83 1.10
C PRO A 9 14.39 60.51 1.87
N ARG A 10 13.40 60.21 2.68
CA ARG A 10 13.34 58.92 3.37
C ARG A 10 13.25 57.80 2.34
N PRO A 11 13.98 56.69 2.52
CA PRO A 11 13.99 55.61 1.55
C PRO A 11 12.56 55.03 1.39
N GLU A 12 11.91 55.30 0.26
CA GLU A 12 10.55 54.82 -0.05
C GLU A 12 10.53 53.30 -0.27
N LEU A 13 11.65 52.70 -0.64
CA LEU A 13 11.80 51.28 -0.94
C LEU A 13 11.32 50.33 0.19
N PRO A 14 11.73 50.53 1.47
CA PRO A 14 11.27 49.63 2.54
C PRO A 14 9.77 49.77 2.80
N ARG A 15 9.18 50.97 2.63
CA ARG A 15 7.72 51.17 2.76
C ARG A 15 6.94 50.46 1.67
N ARG A 16 7.40 50.49 0.42
CA ARG A 16 6.77 49.78 -0.70
C ARG A 16 6.83 48.27 -0.53
N ILE A 17 7.98 47.73 -0.09
CA ILE A 17 8.12 46.31 0.23
C ILE A 17 7.15 45.91 1.34
N LEU A 18 7.07 46.69 2.43
CA LEU A 18 6.14 46.42 3.53
C LEU A 18 4.68 46.40 3.06
N LEU A 19 4.26 47.34 2.19
CA LEU A 19 2.91 47.38 1.66
C LEU A 19 2.60 46.18 0.76
N VAL A 20 3.55 45.74 -0.08
CA VAL A 20 3.41 44.54 -0.90
C VAL A 20 3.28 43.28 -0.01
N LEU A 21 4.11 43.15 1.01
CA LEU A 21 4.00 42.04 1.97
C LEU A 21 2.66 42.04 2.71
N ALA A 22 2.21 43.21 3.16
CA ALA A 22 0.91 43.34 3.81
C ALA A 22 -0.24 42.96 2.86
N ALA A 23 -0.20 43.42 1.61
CA ALA A 23 -1.21 43.08 0.60
C ALA A 23 -1.21 41.56 0.31
N LEU A 24 -0.04 40.92 0.22
CA LEU A 24 0.08 39.49 0.04
C LEU A 24 -0.52 38.73 1.24
N LEU A 25 -0.21 39.13 2.47
CA LEU A 25 -0.77 38.47 3.66
C LEU A 25 -2.30 38.61 3.72
N VAL A 26 -2.83 39.80 3.41
CA VAL A 26 -4.28 40.01 3.34
C VAL A 26 -4.91 39.13 2.27
N SER A 27 -4.31 39.06 1.07
CA SER A 27 -4.80 38.22 -0.02
C SER A 27 -4.80 36.74 0.34
N LEU A 28 -3.74 36.23 0.97
CA LEU A 28 -3.66 34.85 1.45
C LEU A 28 -4.72 34.58 2.53
N GLY A 29 -4.95 35.55 3.46
CA GLY A 29 -6.00 35.44 4.47
C GLY A 29 -7.41 35.39 3.87
N VAL A 30 -7.68 36.20 2.84
CA VAL A 30 -8.96 36.17 2.11
C VAL A 30 -9.16 34.83 1.39
N LEU A 31 -8.12 34.30 0.73
CA LEU A 31 -8.16 33.00 0.08
C LEU A 31 -8.39 31.86 1.09
N GLU A 32 -7.69 31.87 2.22
CA GLU A 32 -7.89 30.90 3.31
C GLU A 32 -9.34 30.93 3.82
N LEU A 33 -9.88 32.11 4.12
CA LEU A 33 -11.26 32.26 4.55
C LEU A 33 -12.27 31.83 3.46
N GLY A 34 -11.99 32.17 2.20
CA GLY A 34 -12.80 31.73 1.06
C GLY A 34 -12.86 30.21 0.93
N LEU A 35 -11.72 29.53 1.04
CA LEU A 35 -11.67 28.07 1.05
C LEU A 35 -12.42 27.48 2.25
N ARG A 36 -12.27 28.07 3.46
CA ARG A 36 -12.98 27.61 4.66
C ARG A 36 -14.47 27.78 4.58
N THR A 37 -14.97 28.83 3.93
CA THR A 37 -16.40 29.01 3.66
C THR A 37 -16.91 28.02 2.62
N TRP A 38 -16.11 27.73 1.58
CA TRP A 38 -16.43 26.74 0.57
C TRP A 38 -16.48 25.32 1.16
N PHE A 39 -15.50 24.96 1.99
CA PHE A 39 -15.48 23.73 2.77
C PHE A 39 -16.08 23.97 4.16
N TRP A 40 -17.37 24.20 4.24
CA TRP A 40 -18.15 24.67 5.41
C TRP A 40 -17.75 24.06 6.76
N GLY A 41 -17.33 22.78 6.78
CA GLY A 41 -16.89 22.08 7.98
C GLY A 41 -15.65 22.67 8.67
N TYR A 42 -14.87 23.49 7.98
CA TYR A 42 -13.62 24.09 8.50
C TYR A 42 -13.74 25.56 8.88
N LEU A 43 -14.91 26.19 8.72
CA LEU A 43 -15.09 27.61 9.01
C LEU A 43 -14.82 27.96 10.48
N PHE A 44 -15.25 27.09 11.38
CA PHE A 44 -15.14 27.29 12.83
C PHE A 44 -14.14 26.37 13.52
N THR A 45 -13.47 25.51 12.76
CA THR A 45 -12.46 24.56 13.29
C THR A 45 -11.11 24.83 12.66
N TRP A 46 -10.06 24.71 13.46
CA TRP A 46 -8.69 24.93 13.01
C TRP A 46 -7.83 23.70 13.32
N PRO A 47 -8.15 22.53 12.73
CA PRO A 47 -7.35 21.33 12.92
C PRO A 47 -5.99 21.49 12.25
N ASN A 48 -4.97 20.83 12.81
CA ASN A 48 -3.74 20.64 12.08
C ASN A 48 -3.92 19.42 11.15
N PHE A 49 -4.10 19.68 9.85
CA PHE A 49 -4.39 18.64 8.85
C PHE A 49 -3.32 17.53 8.80
N VAL A 50 -2.04 17.89 9.05
CA VAL A 50 -0.95 16.91 9.08
C VAL A 50 -1.09 15.99 10.30
N LEU A 51 -1.40 16.56 11.47
CA LEU A 51 -1.60 15.78 12.68
C LEU A 51 -2.82 14.89 12.57
N ASP A 52 -3.94 15.43 12.08
CA ASP A 52 -5.19 14.69 11.92
C ASP A 52 -5.00 13.52 10.95
N ALA A 53 -4.38 13.73 9.78
CA ALA A 53 -4.09 12.67 8.83
C ALA A 53 -3.24 11.57 9.47
N ARG A 54 -2.17 11.92 10.16
CA ARG A 54 -1.29 10.95 10.84
C ARG A 54 -2.00 10.23 11.99
N THR A 55 -2.92 10.89 12.69
CA THR A 55 -3.69 10.30 13.79
C THR A 55 -4.73 9.33 13.25
N VAL A 56 -5.46 9.69 12.19
CA VAL A 56 -6.43 8.79 11.53
C VAL A 56 -5.76 7.51 11.05
N LEU A 57 -4.59 7.61 10.42
CA LEU A 57 -3.80 6.45 10.00
C LEU A 57 -3.31 5.61 11.19
N THR A 58 -3.14 6.21 12.37
CA THR A 58 -2.72 5.54 13.59
C THR A 58 -3.89 4.87 14.30
N GLU A 59 -5.03 5.56 14.39
CA GLU A 59 -6.21 5.13 15.13
C GLU A 59 -7.16 4.27 14.30
N GLY A 60 -7.23 4.47 12.98
CA GLY A 60 -8.09 3.71 12.08
C GLY A 60 -7.77 2.22 12.02
N ASP A 61 -6.51 1.86 12.25
CA ASP A 61 -6.03 0.48 12.43
C ASP A 61 -5.74 0.12 13.90
N ALA A 62 -6.17 0.98 14.84
CA ALA A 62 -5.88 0.82 16.26
C ALA A 62 -6.31 -0.56 16.77
N GLY A 63 -5.31 -1.35 17.10
CA GLY A 63 -5.49 -2.69 17.60
C GLY A 63 -5.46 -3.82 16.57
N ARG A 64 -5.62 -3.56 15.27
CA ARG A 64 -5.56 -4.62 14.24
C ARG A 64 -4.14 -5.05 13.93
N TYR A 65 -3.18 -4.13 13.95
CA TYR A 65 -1.78 -4.38 13.65
C TYR A 65 -0.89 -4.11 14.86
N VAL A 66 0.23 -4.80 14.89
CA VAL A 66 1.31 -4.60 15.86
C VAL A 66 2.62 -4.36 15.11
N HIS A 67 3.54 -3.65 15.75
CA HIS A 67 4.88 -3.43 15.21
C HIS A 67 5.65 -4.74 15.08
N ASP A 68 6.42 -4.85 14.00
CA ASP A 68 7.35 -5.95 13.73
C ASP A 68 8.68 -5.40 13.20
N ASP A 69 9.79 -5.75 13.84
CA ASP A 69 11.13 -5.24 13.52
C ASP A 69 11.62 -5.61 12.10
N ARG A 70 11.06 -6.65 11.48
CA ARG A 70 11.47 -7.13 10.15
C ARG A 70 10.55 -6.67 9.04
N LEU A 71 9.26 -6.53 9.32
CA LEU A 71 8.22 -6.28 8.33
C LEU A 71 7.57 -4.89 8.50
N GLY A 72 7.88 -4.17 9.60
CA GLY A 72 7.26 -2.91 9.98
C GLY A 72 6.01 -3.11 10.79
N TYR A 73 5.07 -3.90 10.31
CA TYR A 73 3.85 -4.28 11.03
C TYR A 73 3.32 -5.63 10.54
N VAL A 74 2.61 -6.30 11.44
CA VAL A 74 1.91 -7.57 11.18
C VAL A 74 0.52 -7.54 11.83
N PRO A 75 -0.44 -8.35 11.37
CA PRO A 75 -1.73 -8.46 12.05
C PRO A 75 -1.57 -8.92 13.50
N ARG A 76 -2.34 -8.30 14.40
CA ARG A 76 -2.32 -8.65 15.82
C ARG A 76 -2.91 -10.04 16.05
N ALA A 77 -2.13 -10.94 16.61
CA ALA A 77 -2.57 -12.27 17.02
C ALA A 77 -3.83 -12.20 17.91
N GLY A 78 -4.84 -13.00 17.59
CA GLY A 78 -6.09 -13.07 18.33
C GLY A 78 -7.02 -11.87 18.17
N TYR A 79 -6.75 -10.95 17.23
CA TYR A 79 -7.68 -9.86 16.93
C TYR A 79 -8.96 -10.39 16.27
N ALA A 80 -10.11 -9.90 16.73
CA ALA A 80 -11.41 -10.24 16.15
C ALA A 80 -12.30 -9.00 16.01
N ALA A 81 -13.00 -8.93 14.88
CA ALA A 81 -14.02 -7.94 14.57
C ALA A 81 -15.11 -8.61 13.72
N PRO A 82 -16.28 -7.99 13.51
CA PRO A 82 -17.31 -8.57 12.66
C PRO A 82 -16.76 -8.96 11.27
N GLY A 83 -16.83 -10.25 10.93
CA GLY A 83 -16.35 -10.79 9.66
C GLY A 83 -14.83 -10.90 9.51
N LEU A 84 -14.04 -10.57 10.52
CA LEU A 84 -12.58 -10.60 10.51
C LEU A 84 -12.03 -11.27 11.75
N THR A 85 -11.30 -12.37 11.57
CA THR A 85 -10.61 -13.11 12.62
C THR A 85 -9.14 -13.26 12.28
N ILE A 86 -8.27 -12.82 13.16
CA ILE A 86 -6.83 -13.08 13.10
C ILE A 86 -6.51 -14.20 14.10
N GLU A 87 -5.96 -15.27 13.60
CA GLU A 87 -5.57 -16.44 14.39
C GLU A 87 -4.47 -16.10 15.42
N ALA A 88 -4.25 -17.00 16.36
CA ALA A 88 -3.24 -16.83 17.41
C ALA A 88 -1.80 -16.66 16.90
N ASP A 89 -1.54 -16.99 15.65
CA ASP A 89 -0.25 -16.85 14.96
C ASP A 89 -0.16 -15.65 14.01
N GLY A 90 -1.14 -14.74 14.05
CA GLY A 90 -1.16 -13.50 13.26
C GLY A 90 -1.57 -13.67 11.79
N ARG A 91 -2.16 -14.81 11.41
CA ARG A 91 -2.74 -15.03 10.08
C ARG A 91 -4.24 -14.76 10.10
N ARG A 92 -4.81 -14.35 8.97
CA ARG A 92 -6.25 -14.26 8.85
C ARG A 92 -6.88 -15.64 8.75
N SER A 93 -8.00 -15.87 9.42
CA SER A 93 -8.70 -17.15 9.41
C SER A 93 -9.19 -17.52 8.01
N THR A 94 -9.06 -18.81 7.68
CA THR A 94 -9.62 -19.44 6.49
C THR A 94 -10.68 -20.48 6.83
N GLY A 95 -11.05 -20.56 8.10
CA GLY A 95 -12.00 -21.53 8.64
C GLY A 95 -11.30 -22.72 9.33
N ALA A 96 -12.00 -23.84 9.39
CA ALA A 96 -11.51 -25.02 10.09
C ALA A 96 -10.19 -25.55 9.52
N GLN A 97 -9.29 -26.00 10.39
CA GLN A 97 -8.03 -26.61 9.98
C GLN A 97 -8.27 -27.97 9.33
N THR A 98 -7.50 -28.22 8.26
CA THR A 98 -7.51 -29.50 7.54
C THR A 98 -6.12 -30.15 7.60
N PRO A 99 -6.05 -31.51 7.60
CA PRO A 99 -4.79 -32.22 7.69
C PRO A 99 -3.89 -32.01 6.45
N GLY A 100 -2.57 -32.22 6.62
CA GLY A 100 -1.59 -32.25 5.55
C GLY A 100 -0.76 -30.97 5.44
N ALA A 101 0.21 -30.97 4.53
CA ALA A 101 1.07 -29.82 4.28
C ALA A 101 0.25 -28.69 3.65
N PRO A 102 0.22 -27.49 4.24
CA PRO A 102 -0.67 -26.43 3.84
C PRO A 102 -0.20 -25.73 2.54
N ILE A 103 -1.09 -24.92 1.98
CA ILE A 103 -0.76 -23.89 0.99
C ILE A 103 -0.61 -22.58 1.74
N LEU A 104 0.52 -21.91 1.60
CA LEU A 104 0.74 -20.58 2.17
C LEU A 104 0.39 -19.52 1.11
N ALA A 105 -0.57 -18.66 1.42
CA ALA A 105 -0.94 -17.51 0.61
C ALA A 105 -0.32 -16.25 1.24
N VAL A 106 0.49 -15.51 0.49
CA VAL A 106 1.05 -14.21 0.89
C VAL A 106 0.72 -13.17 -0.17
N GLY A 107 0.56 -11.94 0.25
CA GLY A 107 0.21 -10.80 -0.61
C GLY A 107 -0.16 -9.57 0.22
N ASP A 108 -0.76 -8.63 -0.43
CA ASP A 108 -1.25 -7.38 0.14
C ASP A 108 -2.70 -7.49 0.67
N SER A 109 -3.47 -6.41 0.55
CA SER A 109 -4.88 -6.34 0.95
C SER A 109 -5.80 -7.23 0.14
N PHE A 110 -5.45 -7.58 -1.09
CA PHE A 110 -6.21 -8.51 -1.93
C PHE A 110 -6.13 -9.93 -1.38
N THR A 111 -4.95 -10.38 -0.98
CA THR A 111 -4.76 -11.67 -0.31
C THR A 111 -5.33 -11.66 1.10
N PHE A 112 -5.11 -10.58 1.86
CA PHE A 112 -5.74 -10.42 3.17
C PHE A 112 -7.25 -10.54 3.07
N GLY A 113 -7.84 -10.01 2.01
CA GLY A 113 -9.28 -9.97 1.77
C GLY A 113 -9.94 -8.76 2.42
N ALA A 114 -9.36 -7.57 2.23
CA ALA A 114 -10.00 -6.34 2.67
C ALA A 114 -11.39 -6.20 2.04
N GLU A 115 -12.33 -5.61 2.78
CA GLU A 115 -13.72 -5.38 2.40
C GLU A 115 -14.62 -6.64 2.27
N VAL A 116 -14.09 -7.85 2.60
CA VAL A 116 -14.91 -9.09 2.64
C VAL A 116 -14.73 -9.83 3.97
N ASN A 117 -15.69 -10.70 4.29
CA ASN A 117 -15.64 -11.55 5.49
C ASN A 117 -14.66 -12.74 5.29
N ASP A 118 -14.22 -13.35 6.39
CA ASP A 118 -13.25 -14.46 6.40
C ASP A 118 -13.54 -15.54 5.35
N PRO A 119 -14.76 -16.13 5.24
CA PRO A 119 -15.02 -17.20 4.28
C PRO A 119 -15.08 -16.75 2.81
N GLN A 120 -15.08 -15.43 2.57
CA GLN A 120 -15.16 -14.84 1.22
C GLN A 120 -13.79 -14.49 0.64
N THR A 121 -12.71 -14.54 1.45
CA THR A 121 -11.34 -14.31 0.97
C THR A 121 -10.93 -15.41 0.00
N TRP A 122 -10.11 -15.08 -1.04
CA TRP A 122 -9.68 -16.11 -1.98
C TRP A 122 -8.87 -17.25 -1.31
N PRO A 123 -8.07 -17.03 -0.24
CA PRO A 123 -7.44 -18.15 0.47
C PRO A 123 -8.46 -19.08 1.14
N ALA A 124 -9.52 -18.56 1.77
CA ALA A 124 -10.57 -19.37 2.36
C ALA A 124 -11.38 -20.13 1.29
N GLN A 125 -11.65 -19.49 0.17
CA GLN A 125 -12.33 -20.14 -0.97
C GLN A 125 -11.45 -21.21 -1.62
N LEU A 126 -10.12 -20.97 -1.72
CA LEU A 126 -9.18 -21.98 -2.19
C LEU A 126 -9.18 -23.21 -1.28
N GLN A 127 -9.19 -23.00 0.06
CA GLN A 127 -9.33 -24.08 1.03
C GLN A 127 -10.62 -24.89 0.80
N LYS A 128 -11.74 -24.20 0.59
CA LYS A 128 -13.04 -24.83 0.32
C LYS A 128 -13.05 -25.62 -1.00
N ILE A 129 -12.42 -25.08 -2.06
CA ILE A 129 -12.36 -25.74 -3.39
C ILE A 129 -11.47 -26.99 -3.35
N THR A 130 -10.37 -26.93 -2.60
CA THR A 130 -9.32 -27.97 -2.66
C THR A 130 -9.35 -28.95 -1.50
N GLY A 131 -10.16 -28.69 -0.44
CA GLY A 131 -10.13 -29.46 0.81
C GLY A 131 -8.79 -29.36 1.56
N ARG A 132 -7.79 -28.63 1.07
CA ARG A 132 -6.46 -28.48 1.65
C ARG A 132 -6.39 -27.25 2.55
N GLN A 133 -5.64 -27.37 3.66
CA GLN A 133 -5.36 -26.21 4.52
C GLN A 133 -4.71 -25.08 3.71
N VAL A 134 -5.30 -23.90 3.76
CA VAL A 134 -4.71 -22.67 3.22
C VAL A 134 -4.44 -21.68 4.37
N LEU A 135 -3.24 -21.17 4.42
CA LEU A 135 -2.79 -20.22 5.42
C LEU A 135 -2.81 -18.82 4.82
N ASN A 136 -3.71 -17.95 5.27
CA ASN A 136 -3.79 -16.58 4.78
C ASN A 136 -2.78 -15.69 5.52
N GLY A 137 -1.60 -15.51 4.92
CA GLY A 137 -0.51 -14.65 5.37
C GLY A 137 -0.54 -13.24 4.76
N GLY A 138 -1.60 -12.87 4.02
CA GLY A 138 -1.76 -11.54 3.43
C GLY A 138 -1.80 -10.42 4.48
N VAL A 139 -1.33 -9.23 4.14
CA VAL A 139 -1.30 -8.06 5.02
C VAL A 139 -1.61 -6.79 4.22
N ASN A 140 -2.60 -6.03 4.68
CA ASN A 140 -2.98 -4.79 4.00
C ASN A 140 -1.78 -3.86 3.83
N GLY A 141 -1.65 -3.31 2.61
CA GLY A 141 -0.69 -2.27 2.33
C GLY A 141 0.76 -2.71 2.16
N TYR A 142 1.05 -4.01 2.15
CA TYR A 142 2.41 -4.47 1.88
C TYR A 142 2.86 -4.11 0.46
N GLY A 143 4.15 -3.80 0.31
CA GLY A 143 4.83 -3.79 -0.97
C GLY A 143 5.39 -5.19 -1.29
N PHE A 144 5.78 -5.38 -2.54
CA PHE A 144 6.28 -6.69 -3.00
C PHE A 144 7.51 -7.17 -2.20
N ASP A 145 8.34 -6.27 -1.71
CA ASP A 145 9.45 -6.55 -0.79
C ASP A 145 8.98 -7.17 0.54
N GLN A 146 7.94 -6.59 1.16
CA GLN A 146 7.36 -7.13 2.40
C GLN A 146 6.65 -8.47 2.15
N ILE A 147 5.98 -8.63 0.99
CA ILE A 147 5.33 -9.89 0.60
C ILE A 147 6.37 -11.02 0.52
N VAL A 148 7.50 -10.78 -0.13
CA VAL A 148 8.61 -11.75 -0.22
C VAL A 148 9.19 -12.06 1.17
N LEU A 149 9.49 -11.04 1.97
CA LEU A 149 10.00 -11.23 3.34
C LEU A 149 9.00 -11.99 4.23
N ARG A 150 7.70 -11.78 4.02
CA ARG A 150 6.63 -12.51 4.73
C ARG A 150 6.62 -13.98 4.32
N ALA A 151 6.75 -14.29 3.03
CA ALA A 151 6.87 -15.68 2.55
C ALA A 151 8.06 -16.38 3.17
N GLU A 152 9.23 -15.73 3.18
CA GLU A 152 10.46 -16.26 3.79
C GLU A 152 10.35 -16.47 5.31
N ALA A 153 9.60 -15.60 6.00
CA ALA A 153 9.39 -15.74 7.44
C ALA A 153 8.45 -16.91 7.79
N LEU A 154 7.40 -17.12 6.99
CA LEU A 154 6.36 -18.11 7.29
C LEU A 154 6.68 -19.52 6.76
N ALA A 155 7.37 -19.64 5.62
CA ALA A 155 7.64 -20.92 4.99
C ALA A 155 8.40 -21.92 5.91
N PRO A 156 9.45 -21.55 6.65
CA PRO A 156 10.13 -22.50 7.54
C PRO A 156 9.27 -22.93 8.74
N ILE A 157 8.32 -22.09 9.16
CA ILE A 157 7.43 -22.37 10.29
C ILE A 157 6.37 -23.40 9.89
N TYR A 158 5.72 -23.18 8.74
CA TYR A 158 4.55 -23.98 8.33
C TYR A 158 4.86 -25.09 7.35
N LYS A 159 6.06 -25.08 6.75
CA LYS A 159 6.52 -26.09 5.77
C LYS A 159 5.44 -26.38 4.71
N PRO A 160 4.99 -25.36 3.95
CA PRO A 160 3.89 -25.51 3.01
C PRO A 160 4.29 -26.40 1.82
N ALA A 161 3.34 -27.08 1.23
CA ALA A 161 3.53 -27.79 -0.04
C ALA A 161 3.59 -26.82 -1.23
N ALA A 162 2.91 -25.66 -1.12
CA ALA A 162 2.96 -24.59 -2.10
C ALA A 162 2.90 -23.23 -1.43
N ILE A 163 3.51 -22.23 -2.07
CA ILE A 163 3.46 -20.82 -1.67
C ILE A 163 2.84 -20.04 -2.84
N VAL A 164 1.73 -19.37 -2.59
CA VAL A 164 1.08 -18.46 -3.56
C VAL A 164 1.45 -17.05 -3.18
N VAL A 165 2.13 -16.35 -4.07
CA VAL A 165 2.57 -14.96 -3.92
C VAL A 165 1.71 -14.11 -4.83
N ALA A 166 0.65 -13.51 -4.29
CA ALA A 166 -0.23 -12.64 -5.04
C ALA A 166 0.20 -11.18 -4.88
N PHE A 167 0.02 -10.37 -5.92
CA PHE A 167 0.44 -8.98 -5.96
C PHE A 167 -0.36 -8.18 -6.98
N ILE A 168 -0.43 -6.87 -6.76
CA ILE A 168 -0.89 -5.87 -7.74
C ILE A 168 0.29 -5.02 -8.19
N ALA A 169 0.16 -4.26 -9.28
CA ALA A 169 1.25 -3.41 -9.79
C ALA A 169 1.72 -2.35 -8.78
N ASP A 170 0.81 -1.87 -7.91
CA ASP A 170 1.19 -0.91 -6.88
C ASP A 170 2.14 -1.49 -5.83
N ASP A 171 2.11 -2.80 -5.58
CA ASP A 171 3.07 -3.44 -4.67
C ASP A 171 4.51 -3.34 -5.21
N ILE A 172 4.66 -3.32 -6.55
CA ILE A 172 5.94 -3.10 -7.21
C ILE A 172 6.42 -1.66 -6.92
N ARG A 173 5.55 -0.65 -7.09
CA ARG A 173 5.87 0.76 -6.78
C ARG A 173 6.19 0.97 -5.30
N ARG A 174 5.51 0.26 -4.40
CA ARG A 174 5.74 0.32 -2.95
C ARG A 174 7.14 -0.16 -2.53
N THR A 175 7.86 -0.89 -3.37
CA THR A 175 9.28 -1.23 -3.10
C THR A 175 10.22 -0.02 -3.15
N GLU A 176 9.79 1.10 -3.76
CA GLU A 176 10.54 2.36 -3.82
C GLU A 176 10.44 3.17 -2.53
N MET A 177 9.63 2.72 -1.58
CA MET A 177 9.29 3.50 -0.40
C MET A 177 9.80 2.85 0.88
N ARG A 178 10.24 3.68 1.82
CA ARG A 178 10.56 3.27 3.19
C ARG A 178 9.40 3.48 4.17
N ARG A 179 8.37 4.25 3.77
CA ARG A 179 7.14 4.49 4.54
C ARG A 179 5.93 4.52 3.63
N LEU A 180 4.86 3.90 4.08
CA LEU A 180 3.55 3.87 3.43
C LEU A 180 2.47 4.02 4.49
N TRP A 181 1.48 4.88 4.23
CA TRP A 181 0.37 5.15 5.15
C TRP A 181 0.84 5.40 6.59
N GLY A 182 1.91 6.19 6.72
CA GLY A 182 2.49 6.54 8.02
C GLY A 182 3.24 5.42 8.73
N ALA A 183 3.31 4.21 8.20
CA ALA A 183 4.09 3.11 8.76
C ALA A 183 5.43 2.94 8.04
N ASP A 184 6.51 2.95 8.80
CA ASP A 184 7.84 2.61 8.28
C ASP A 184 7.89 1.11 7.93
N LYS A 185 8.65 0.77 6.88
CA LYS A 185 8.82 -0.60 6.39
C LYS A 185 10.27 -0.88 6.00
N PRO A 186 10.66 -2.14 5.91
CA PRO A 186 11.92 -2.50 5.28
C PRO A 186 11.87 -2.14 3.79
N TYR A 187 13.02 -1.90 3.18
CA TYR A 187 13.17 -1.73 1.74
C TYR A 187 14.54 -2.28 1.28
N PHE A 188 14.78 -2.32 -0.02
CA PHE A 188 16.03 -2.80 -0.57
C PHE A 188 16.71 -1.73 -1.41
N ASP A 189 17.98 -1.48 -1.14
CA ASP A 189 18.87 -0.77 -2.06
C ASP A 189 19.42 -1.72 -3.12
N LEU A 190 19.88 -1.13 -4.22
CA LEU A 190 20.60 -1.82 -5.28
C LEU A 190 22.08 -1.44 -5.24
N ASP A 191 22.95 -2.43 -5.06
CA ASP A 191 24.37 -2.24 -5.23
C ASP A 191 24.94 -3.16 -6.33
N LYS A 192 26.26 -3.17 -6.48
CA LYS A 192 26.96 -4.02 -7.48
C LYS A 192 26.78 -5.54 -7.23
N ASN A 193 26.40 -5.93 -6.02
CA ASN A 193 26.21 -7.32 -5.62
C ASN A 193 24.73 -7.72 -5.57
N GLY A 194 23.80 -6.81 -5.85
CA GLY A 194 22.36 -7.06 -5.88
C GLY A 194 21.56 -6.30 -4.82
N LEU A 195 20.60 -6.98 -4.19
CA LEU A 195 19.70 -6.41 -3.19
C LEU A 195 20.34 -6.29 -1.82
N VAL A 196 20.34 -5.11 -1.24
CA VAL A 196 20.81 -4.82 0.12
C VAL A 196 19.64 -4.39 0.99
N PRO A 197 19.28 -5.15 2.04
CA PRO A 197 18.18 -4.77 2.93
C PRO A 197 18.52 -3.49 3.70
N ARG A 198 17.53 -2.62 3.86
CA ARG A 198 17.60 -1.35 4.59
C ARG A 198 16.44 -1.22 5.55
N ASN A 199 16.58 -0.31 6.51
CA ASN A 199 15.60 -0.03 7.54
C ASN A 199 15.19 -1.30 8.31
N VAL A 200 16.17 -2.15 8.63
CA VAL A 200 16.00 -3.36 9.45
C VAL A 200 17.04 -3.30 10.58
N PRO A 201 16.62 -3.31 11.86
CA PRO A 201 15.25 -3.37 12.32
C PRO A 201 14.43 -2.13 11.96
N VAL A 202 13.14 -2.34 11.65
CA VAL A 202 12.23 -1.23 11.37
C VAL A 202 11.95 -0.49 12.68
N PRO A 203 12.09 0.85 12.75
CA PRO A 203 11.82 1.57 13.99
C PRO A 203 10.31 1.52 14.33
N PRO A 204 9.96 1.45 15.63
CA PRO A 204 8.57 1.54 16.04
C PRO A 204 7.98 2.89 15.65
N ARG A 205 6.66 2.91 15.45
CA ARG A 205 5.95 4.13 15.07
C ARG A 205 6.06 5.19 16.19
N ALA A 206 6.59 6.35 15.83
CA ALA A 206 6.67 7.48 16.76
C ALA A 206 5.29 8.15 16.91
N ASP A 207 5.05 8.79 18.08
CA ASP A 207 3.87 9.63 18.29
C ASP A 207 3.83 10.74 17.22
N PRO A 208 2.76 10.85 16.42
CA PRO A 208 2.62 11.89 15.41
C PRO A 208 2.86 13.30 15.93
N ARG A 209 2.48 13.59 17.19
CA ARG A 209 2.65 14.91 17.81
C ARG A 209 4.11 15.31 17.99
N THR A 210 5.01 14.34 18.20
CA THR A 210 6.44 14.59 18.42
C THR A 210 7.22 14.71 17.11
N THR A 211 6.66 14.25 15.99
CA THR A 211 7.35 14.15 14.70
C THR A 211 7.03 15.28 13.72
N LEU A 212 6.15 16.22 14.08
CA LEU A 212 5.88 17.38 13.25
C LEU A 212 7.10 18.28 13.10
N THR A 213 7.45 18.64 11.87
CA THR A 213 8.46 19.66 11.58
C THR A 213 7.97 21.06 11.98
N PHE A 214 8.87 22.04 12.06
CA PHE A 214 8.50 23.44 12.28
C PHE A 214 7.44 23.93 11.28
N TRP A 215 7.61 23.62 9.99
CA TRP A 215 6.70 24.02 8.94
C TRP A 215 5.32 23.36 9.07
N GLN A 216 5.26 22.09 9.44
CA GLN A 216 4.01 21.39 9.69
C GLN A 216 3.28 21.87 10.94
N ARG A 217 4.00 22.27 11.98
CA ARG A 217 3.41 22.91 13.17
C ARG A 217 2.84 24.29 12.86
N THR A 218 3.43 25.02 11.92
CA THR A 218 3.03 26.39 11.59
C THR A 218 1.95 26.42 10.50
N PHE A 219 2.17 25.72 9.40
CA PHE A 219 1.31 25.76 8.22
C PHE A 219 0.35 24.56 8.10
N GLY A 220 0.47 23.55 8.95
CA GLY A 220 -0.43 22.42 8.97
C GLY A 220 -1.89 22.78 9.28
N TYR A 221 -2.15 23.97 9.78
CA TYR A 221 -3.48 24.53 10.03
C TYR A 221 -4.11 25.20 8.79
N SER A 222 -3.32 25.48 7.75
CA SER A 222 -3.78 26.22 6.58
C SER A 222 -4.44 25.30 5.58
N LEU A 223 -5.74 25.52 5.32
CA LEU A 223 -6.48 24.81 4.29
C LEU A 223 -6.01 25.20 2.89
N LEU A 224 -5.50 26.43 2.72
CA LEU A 224 -4.90 26.89 1.46
C LEU A 224 -3.62 26.10 1.14
N VAL A 225 -2.75 25.88 2.13
CA VAL A 225 -1.55 25.06 1.96
C VAL A 225 -1.92 23.62 1.60
N ASP A 226 -2.86 23.03 2.34
CA ASP A 226 -3.37 21.68 2.06
C ASP A 226 -3.93 21.58 0.63
N PHE A 227 -4.75 22.54 0.22
CA PHE A 227 -5.34 22.58 -1.11
C PHE A 227 -4.28 22.70 -2.21
N VAL A 228 -3.32 23.62 -2.07
CA VAL A 228 -2.24 23.80 -3.06
C VAL A 228 -1.38 22.55 -3.18
N LEU A 229 -0.96 21.96 -2.05
CA LEU A 229 -0.15 20.73 -2.06
C LEU A 229 -0.90 19.54 -2.67
N ARG A 230 -2.22 19.48 -2.48
CA ARG A 230 -3.09 18.49 -3.15
C ARG A 230 -3.10 18.66 -4.67
N GLN A 231 -3.18 19.91 -5.18
CA GLN A 231 -3.14 20.17 -6.62
C GLN A 231 -1.77 19.85 -7.24
N LEU A 232 -0.70 19.93 -6.44
CA LEU A 232 0.67 19.65 -6.85
C LEU A 232 1.08 18.18 -6.63
N ASP A 233 0.17 17.32 -6.15
CA ASP A 233 0.42 15.92 -5.78
C ASP A 233 1.56 15.75 -4.74
N GLN A 234 1.71 16.75 -3.85
CA GLN A 234 2.73 16.78 -2.79
C GLN A 234 2.15 16.51 -1.39
N LEU A 235 0.85 16.21 -1.30
CA LEU A 235 0.17 16.11 -0.02
C LEU A 235 0.67 14.93 0.81
N ASN A 236 0.91 13.77 0.18
CA ASN A 236 1.41 12.57 0.86
C ASN A 236 2.81 12.80 1.45
N GLU A 237 3.67 13.52 0.73
CA GLU A 237 5.00 13.88 1.21
C GLU A 237 4.91 14.90 2.35
N TRP A 238 4.03 15.91 2.23
CA TRP A 238 3.75 16.88 3.28
C TRP A 238 3.25 16.24 4.56
N TYR A 239 2.33 15.29 4.46
CA TYR A 239 1.84 14.55 5.62
C TYR A 239 2.89 13.56 6.16
N GLY A 240 3.86 13.18 5.34
CA GLY A 240 4.85 12.16 5.66
C GLY A 240 4.26 10.76 5.74
N ASP A 241 3.14 10.54 5.03
CA ASP A 241 2.48 9.25 4.95
C ASP A 241 3.23 8.31 4.03
N HIS A 242 3.78 8.87 2.96
CA HIS A 242 4.59 8.17 1.98
C HIS A 242 5.98 8.81 1.94
N LEU A 243 7.03 8.00 2.13
CA LEU A 243 8.41 8.45 1.98
C LEU A 243 9.11 7.58 0.96
N ARG A 244 9.29 8.15 -0.23
CA ARG A 244 10.02 7.52 -1.33
C ARG A 244 11.53 7.63 -1.08
N VAL A 245 12.27 6.55 -1.34
CA VAL A 245 13.74 6.48 -1.22
C VAL A 245 14.42 6.17 -2.56
N HIS A 246 13.68 5.64 -3.52
CA HIS A 246 14.18 5.39 -4.87
C HIS A 246 13.40 6.20 -5.90
N PRO A 247 14.06 6.60 -7.03
CA PRO A 247 13.36 7.17 -8.17
C PRO A 247 12.24 6.25 -8.67
N GLU A 248 11.21 6.85 -9.23
CA GLU A 248 10.11 6.14 -9.87
C GLU A 248 10.62 5.20 -10.97
N GLY A 249 10.05 3.98 -11.02
CA GLY A 249 10.45 2.92 -11.92
C GLY A 249 11.58 2.01 -11.41
N THR A 250 12.30 2.40 -10.35
CA THR A 250 13.31 1.54 -9.72
C THR A 250 12.68 0.28 -9.11
N GLY A 251 11.43 0.38 -8.69
CA GLY A 251 10.67 -0.71 -8.08
C GLY A 251 10.54 -1.93 -8.97
N GLU A 252 10.42 -1.75 -10.28
CA GLU A 252 10.34 -2.87 -11.23
C GLU A 252 11.62 -3.72 -11.20
N ARG A 253 12.78 -3.07 -11.11
CA ARG A 253 14.07 -3.77 -11.01
C ARG A 253 14.23 -4.47 -9.65
N ILE A 254 13.85 -3.79 -8.56
CA ILE A 254 13.89 -4.38 -7.22
C ILE A 254 12.98 -5.60 -7.15
N ALA A 255 11.73 -5.49 -7.61
CA ALA A 255 10.76 -6.58 -7.62
C ALA A 255 11.24 -7.76 -8.49
N CYS A 256 11.82 -7.48 -9.65
CA CYS A 256 12.41 -8.51 -10.51
C CYS A 256 13.50 -9.32 -9.77
N LEU A 257 14.43 -8.66 -9.08
CA LEU A 257 15.47 -9.34 -8.30
C LEU A 257 14.90 -10.11 -7.09
N LEU A 258 13.81 -9.62 -6.50
CA LEU A 258 13.12 -10.31 -5.41
C LEU A 258 12.49 -11.64 -5.86
N THR A 259 12.13 -11.80 -7.16
CA THR A 259 11.69 -13.11 -7.66
C THR A 259 12.80 -14.17 -7.62
N GLY A 260 14.07 -13.76 -7.70
CA GLY A 260 15.21 -14.64 -7.48
C GLY A 260 15.26 -15.20 -6.05
N ARG A 261 14.88 -14.38 -5.04
CA ARG A 261 14.76 -14.86 -3.64
C ARG A 261 13.61 -15.85 -3.48
N LEU A 262 12.50 -15.63 -4.16
CA LEU A 262 11.39 -16.60 -4.19
C LEU A 262 11.80 -17.92 -4.83
N ALA A 263 12.62 -17.88 -5.89
CA ALA A 263 13.17 -19.09 -6.50
C ALA A 263 14.13 -19.83 -5.53
N GLU A 264 14.92 -19.10 -4.75
CA GLU A 264 15.73 -19.71 -3.69
C GLU A 264 14.85 -20.30 -2.59
N LEU A 265 13.80 -19.60 -2.18
CA LEU A 265 12.83 -20.14 -1.22
C LEU A 265 12.17 -21.43 -1.74
N GLN A 266 11.82 -21.48 -3.03
CA GLN A 266 11.30 -22.69 -3.66
C GLN A 266 12.30 -23.86 -3.56
N ARG A 267 13.58 -23.62 -3.88
CA ARG A 267 14.63 -24.65 -3.81
C ARG A 267 14.89 -25.14 -2.40
N SER A 268 15.01 -24.21 -1.45
CA SER A 268 15.38 -24.51 -0.06
C SER A 268 14.25 -25.14 0.74
N SER A 269 13.00 -24.77 0.48
CA SER A 269 11.82 -25.32 1.18
C SER A 269 11.22 -26.55 0.51
N GLY A 270 11.47 -26.75 -0.77
CA GLY A 270 10.79 -27.77 -1.59
C GLY A 270 9.33 -27.41 -1.94
N ALA A 271 8.83 -26.27 -1.46
CA ALA A 271 7.48 -25.80 -1.76
C ALA A 271 7.42 -25.26 -3.19
N ARG A 272 6.36 -25.59 -3.93
CA ARG A 272 6.11 -24.98 -5.24
C ARG A 272 5.68 -23.52 -5.08
N VAL A 273 6.39 -22.58 -5.68
CA VAL A 273 6.01 -21.16 -5.68
C VAL A 273 5.21 -20.82 -6.93
N LEU A 274 4.04 -20.18 -6.73
CA LEU A 274 3.16 -19.66 -7.77
C LEU A 274 2.98 -18.17 -7.56
N MET A 275 3.33 -17.35 -8.54
CA MET A 275 3.03 -15.92 -8.55
C MET A 275 1.70 -15.64 -9.24
N VAL A 276 0.91 -14.73 -8.68
CA VAL A 276 -0.42 -14.37 -9.17
C VAL A 276 -0.51 -12.85 -9.27
N ALA A 277 -0.71 -12.34 -10.49
CA ALA A 277 -1.03 -10.93 -10.67
C ALA A 277 -2.53 -10.71 -10.47
N GLU A 278 -2.87 -9.80 -9.57
CA GLU A 278 -4.22 -9.29 -9.31
C GLU A 278 -4.31 -7.83 -9.78
N TYR A 279 -5.52 -7.28 -9.88
CA TYR A 279 -5.73 -5.96 -10.46
C TYR A 279 -6.65 -5.11 -9.61
N ASP A 280 -6.28 -3.84 -9.46
CA ASP A 280 -7.12 -2.79 -8.91
C ASP A 280 -8.33 -2.53 -9.83
N PRO A 281 -9.53 -2.27 -9.28
CA PRO A 281 -10.72 -2.01 -10.08
C PRO A 281 -10.61 -0.81 -11.02
N VAL A 282 -9.72 0.16 -10.76
CA VAL A 282 -9.50 1.35 -11.60
C VAL A 282 -9.00 0.99 -13.00
N VAL A 283 -8.37 -0.17 -13.18
CA VAL A 283 -7.92 -0.64 -14.50
C VAL A 283 -9.07 -0.80 -15.50
N TRP A 284 -10.28 -1.06 -15.03
CA TRP A 284 -11.44 -1.25 -15.89
C TRP A 284 -12.08 0.08 -16.35
N ASP A 285 -11.78 1.17 -15.64
CA ASP A 285 -12.35 2.50 -15.90
C ASP A 285 -11.37 3.40 -16.69
N HIS A 286 -10.05 3.14 -16.63
CA HIS A 286 -9.01 3.99 -17.18
C HIS A 286 -8.01 3.24 -18.06
N PRO A 287 -8.16 3.24 -19.41
CA PRO A 287 -7.32 2.45 -20.33
C PRO A 287 -5.81 2.74 -20.23
N LYS A 288 -5.40 3.99 -20.00
CA LYS A 288 -3.97 4.33 -19.83
C LYS A 288 -3.40 3.72 -18.56
N PHE A 289 -4.15 3.81 -17.46
CA PHE A 289 -3.78 3.18 -16.19
C PHE A 289 -3.73 1.66 -16.33
N ALA A 290 -4.72 1.06 -17.00
CA ALA A 290 -4.73 -0.37 -17.30
C ALA A 290 -3.48 -0.82 -18.07
N ALA A 291 -3.10 -0.07 -19.11
CA ALA A 291 -1.92 -0.40 -19.92
C ALA A 291 -0.62 -0.38 -19.09
N GLU A 292 -0.48 0.61 -18.20
CA GLU A 292 0.66 0.71 -17.30
C GLU A 292 0.69 -0.41 -16.27
N GLN A 293 -0.44 -0.68 -15.61
CA GLN A 293 -0.56 -1.77 -14.62
C GLN A 293 -0.22 -3.12 -15.26
N ARG A 294 -0.76 -3.41 -16.44
CA ARG A 294 -0.47 -4.65 -17.18
C ARG A 294 1.00 -4.75 -17.55
N ARG A 295 1.62 -3.69 -18.08
CA ARG A 295 3.04 -3.69 -18.40
C ARG A 295 3.91 -4.04 -17.19
N MET A 296 3.62 -3.46 -16.02
CA MET A 296 4.37 -3.74 -14.79
C MET A 296 4.17 -5.18 -14.30
N THR A 297 2.92 -5.67 -14.29
CA THR A 297 2.62 -7.04 -13.87
C THR A 297 3.20 -8.07 -14.84
N GLU A 298 3.08 -7.88 -16.15
CA GLU A 298 3.68 -8.73 -17.17
C GLU A 298 5.21 -8.79 -17.04
N GLY A 299 5.85 -7.63 -16.79
CA GLY A 299 7.29 -7.54 -16.54
C GLY A 299 7.72 -8.37 -15.33
N LEU A 300 7.02 -8.26 -14.21
CA LEU A 300 7.33 -9.03 -13.00
C LEU A 300 7.06 -10.53 -13.18
N LEU A 301 5.95 -10.91 -13.84
CA LEU A 301 5.66 -12.31 -14.15
C LEU A 301 6.69 -12.91 -15.13
N ALA A 302 7.23 -12.12 -16.07
CA ALA A 302 8.33 -12.54 -16.93
C ALA A 302 9.61 -12.81 -16.13
N CYS A 303 9.97 -11.93 -15.17
CA CYS A 303 11.07 -12.18 -14.24
C CYS A 303 10.87 -13.47 -13.43
N ALA A 304 9.67 -13.70 -12.92
CA ALA A 304 9.34 -14.93 -12.19
C ALA A 304 9.58 -16.18 -13.04
N ARG A 305 9.09 -16.18 -14.28
CA ARG A 305 9.29 -17.31 -15.22
C ARG A 305 10.76 -17.51 -15.57
N ALA A 306 11.52 -16.42 -15.74
CA ALA A 306 12.97 -16.49 -15.98
C ALA A 306 13.74 -17.14 -14.81
N HIS A 307 13.23 -16.99 -13.58
CA HIS A 307 13.75 -17.66 -12.39
C HIS A 307 13.14 -19.06 -12.14
N GLY A 308 12.35 -19.60 -13.08
CA GLY A 308 11.76 -20.94 -12.98
C GLY A 308 10.54 -21.03 -12.06
N LEU A 309 9.88 -19.91 -11.76
CA LEU A 309 8.65 -19.88 -10.97
C LEU A 309 7.43 -20.01 -11.86
N ALA A 310 6.37 -20.67 -11.36
CA ALA A 310 5.08 -20.65 -11.99
C ALA A 310 4.44 -19.26 -11.82
N ALA A 311 3.75 -18.77 -12.86
CA ALA A 311 3.18 -17.43 -12.86
C ALA A 311 1.90 -17.36 -13.69
N ILE A 312 0.84 -16.78 -13.13
CA ILE A 312 -0.44 -16.54 -13.79
C ILE A 312 -0.82 -15.07 -13.73
N ASP A 313 -1.50 -14.62 -14.77
CA ASP A 313 -2.12 -13.31 -14.86
C ASP A 313 -3.64 -13.49 -14.80
N SER A 314 -4.31 -12.79 -13.89
CA SER A 314 -5.76 -12.89 -13.73
C SER A 314 -6.57 -11.98 -14.67
N PHE A 315 -5.93 -11.03 -15.38
CA PHE A 315 -6.62 -9.98 -16.15
C PHE A 315 -7.63 -10.52 -17.14
N ASP A 316 -7.19 -11.43 -18.01
CA ASP A 316 -8.06 -11.96 -19.06
C ASP A 316 -9.19 -12.83 -18.48
N ALA A 317 -8.91 -13.55 -17.38
CA ALA A 317 -9.91 -14.36 -16.70
C ALA A 317 -10.99 -13.50 -16.02
N LEU A 318 -10.61 -12.40 -15.37
CA LEU A 318 -11.53 -11.42 -14.77
C LEU A 318 -12.40 -10.79 -15.85
N THR A 319 -11.81 -10.39 -16.98
CA THR A 319 -12.52 -9.80 -18.12
C THR A 319 -13.51 -10.82 -18.74
N ALA A 320 -13.06 -12.03 -18.98
CA ALA A 320 -13.88 -13.08 -19.62
C ALA A 320 -15.04 -13.56 -18.73
N HIS A 321 -14.84 -13.60 -17.40
CA HIS A 321 -15.90 -13.99 -16.46
C HIS A 321 -17.07 -13.01 -16.50
N SER A 322 -16.77 -11.73 -16.42
CA SER A 322 -17.79 -10.67 -16.44
C SER A 322 -18.56 -10.64 -17.75
N ALA A 323 -17.87 -10.84 -18.89
CA ALA A 323 -18.52 -10.88 -20.20
C ALA A 323 -19.51 -12.05 -20.34
N LYS A 324 -19.20 -13.22 -19.74
CA LYS A 324 -20.10 -14.40 -19.77
C LYS A 324 -21.38 -14.19 -18.96
N GLU A 325 -21.30 -13.43 -17.86
CA GLU A 325 -22.45 -13.13 -16.99
C GLU A 325 -23.21 -11.88 -17.43
N GLY A 326 -22.83 -11.24 -18.55
CA GLY A 326 -23.44 -10.01 -19.04
C GLY A 326 -23.15 -8.77 -18.18
N GLY A 327 -22.19 -8.89 -17.27
CA GLY A 327 -21.74 -7.84 -16.37
C GLY A 327 -20.46 -7.13 -16.84
N LYS A 328 -19.91 -6.30 -15.97
CA LYS A 328 -18.62 -5.61 -16.17
C LYS A 328 -17.59 -6.18 -15.20
N PRO A 329 -16.27 -6.15 -15.52
CA PRO A 329 -15.24 -6.58 -14.59
C PRO A 329 -15.31 -5.85 -13.23
N ARG A 330 -15.77 -4.60 -13.22
CA ARG A 330 -15.98 -3.80 -12.01
C ARG A 330 -16.98 -4.44 -11.03
N ASP A 331 -17.92 -5.24 -11.52
CA ASP A 331 -18.93 -5.93 -10.69
C ASP A 331 -18.32 -7.04 -9.82
N LEU A 332 -17.05 -7.41 -10.06
CA LEU A 332 -16.28 -8.34 -9.23
C LEU A 332 -15.64 -7.65 -7.99
N TYR A 333 -15.92 -6.36 -7.75
CA TYR A 333 -15.35 -5.57 -6.67
C TYR A 333 -16.43 -4.95 -5.79
N VAL A 334 -16.10 -4.72 -4.49
CA VAL A 334 -16.94 -3.93 -3.58
C VAL A 334 -16.65 -2.45 -3.84
N ARG A 335 -15.58 -1.93 -3.34
CA ARG A 335 -15.12 -0.55 -3.54
C ARG A 335 -13.76 -0.54 -4.22
N TRP A 336 -12.75 -1.02 -3.52
CA TRP A 336 -11.36 -1.06 -3.98
C TRP A 336 -10.83 -2.49 -4.12
N HIS A 337 -11.50 -3.48 -3.50
CA HIS A 337 -11.06 -4.87 -3.45
C HIS A 337 -12.12 -5.81 -4.00
N MET A 338 -11.70 -7.01 -4.37
CA MET A 338 -12.58 -8.03 -4.92
C MET A 338 -13.68 -8.41 -3.92
N ASN A 339 -14.90 -8.55 -4.43
CA ASN A 339 -16.01 -9.13 -3.68
C ASN A 339 -15.91 -10.67 -3.63
N ASP A 340 -16.94 -11.34 -3.08
CA ASP A 340 -17.00 -12.80 -2.99
C ASP A 340 -16.79 -13.51 -4.35
N ALA A 341 -17.39 -12.99 -5.42
CA ALA A 341 -17.28 -13.58 -6.77
C ALA A 341 -15.87 -13.40 -7.36
N GLY A 342 -15.27 -12.21 -7.21
CA GLY A 342 -13.89 -11.95 -7.63
C GLY A 342 -12.89 -12.83 -6.89
N ASN A 343 -13.01 -12.90 -5.56
CA ASN A 343 -12.18 -13.79 -4.74
C ASN A 343 -12.34 -15.27 -5.13
N ARG A 344 -13.55 -15.71 -5.45
CA ARG A 344 -13.82 -17.09 -5.90
C ARG A 344 -13.15 -17.38 -7.23
N LEU A 345 -13.15 -16.42 -8.15
CA LEU A 345 -12.48 -16.56 -9.44
C LEU A 345 -10.96 -16.72 -9.25
N ILE A 346 -10.33 -15.88 -8.43
CA ILE A 346 -8.89 -15.99 -8.10
C ILE A 346 -8.60 -17.36 -7.48
N ALA A 347 -9.39 -17.80 -6.50
CA ALA A 347 -9.23 -19.12 -5.88
C ALA A 347 -9.27 -20.25 -6.91
N GLY A 348 -10.22 -20.20 -7.86
CA GLY A 348 -10.33 -21.17 -8.96
C GLY A 348 -9.12 -21.17 -9.90
N LEU A 349 -8.58 -19.99 -10.24
CA LEU A 349 -7.37 -19.86 -11.06
C LEU A 349 -6.14 -20.45 -10.35
N VAL A 350 -5.99 -20.17 -9.05
CA VAL A 350 -4.91 -20.72 -8.23
C VAL A 350 -5.02 -22.24 -8.12
N ALA A 351 -6.21 -22.78 -7.84
CA ALA A 351 -6.45 -24.23 -7.76
C ALA A 351 -6.05 -24.92 -9.07
N LYS A 352 -6.47 -24.37 -10.21
CA LYS A 352 -6.12 -24.88 -11.55
C LYS A 352 -4.62 -24.81 -11.82
N ALA A 353 -3.96 -23.68 -11.48
CA ALA A 353 -2.51 -23.50 -11.71
C ALA A 353 -1.66 -24.44 -10.84
N LEU A 354 -2.10 -24.74 -9.63
CA LEU A 354 -1.46 -25.71 -8.75
C LEU A 354 -1.79 -27.18 -9.13
N ALA A 355 -2.62 -27.39 -10.15
CA ALA A 355 -3.15 -28.71 -10.54
C ALA A 355 -3.83 -29.46 -9.38
N LEU A 356 -4.50 -28.73 -8.51
CA LEU A 356 -5.27 -29.26 -7.40
C LEU A 356 -6.66 -29.60 -7.94
N LYS A 357 -7.07 -30.88 -7.83
CA LYS A 357 -8.44 -31.29 -8.16
C LYS A 357 -9.37 -30.71 -7.08
N ALA A 358 -10.53 -30.23 -7.51
CA ALA A 358 -11.69 -30.14 -6.64
C ALA A 358 -12.11 -31.59 -6.33
N ASP A 359 -12.08 -31.99 -5.06
CA ASP A 359 -12.66 -33.25 -4.61
C ASP A 359 -14.17 -33.19 -4.69
#